data_ef28ead4ce6930fe3bcbfddfc0237abd
#
_entry.id   ef28ead4ce6930fe3bcbfddfc0237abd
#
_cell.length_a   1.000
_cell.length_b   1.000
_cell.length_c   1.000
_cell.angle_alpha   90.00
_cell.angle_beta   90.00
_cell.angle_gamma   90.00
#
_symmetry.space_group_name_H-M   'P 1'
#
loop_
_entity.id
_entity.type
_entity.pdbx_description
1 polymer ?
#
loop_
_entity_poly.entity_id
_entity_poly.type
_entity_poly.pdbx_seq_one_letter_code
_entity_poly.pdbx_strand_id
1 'polypeptide(L)'
;MKMDSETLLLDVKKLGERVSALKDSIATEEATKTSLIMPFFQLLGYDVFNPLEFSPEYIADVGIKKGEKVDYAILNNNNPIILIEAKSIKSDLKNHDSQLFRYF
;
A
#
# COMPACT_ATOMS: atom_id res chain seq x y z
N MET A 1 0.36 -12.06 -14.96
CA MET A 1 0.47 -10.98 -15.94
C MET A 1 1.94 -10.63 -16.17
N LYS A 2 2.34 -10.59 -17.41
CA LYS A 2 3.71 -10.22 -17.73
C LYS A 2 3.82 -8.70 -17.81
N MET A 3 4.73 -8.13 -17.06
CA MET A 3 4.88 -6.70 -16.97
C MET A 3 6.14 -6.25 -17.69
N ASP A 4 5.96 -5.32 -18.64
CA ASP A 4 7.06 -4.72 -19.36
C ASP A 4 7.68 -3.62 -18.50
N SER A 5 8.99 -3.64 -18.33
CA SER A 5 9.67 -2.67 -17.47
C SER A 5 9.54 -1.23 -17.94
N GLU A 6 9.50 -1.01 -19.25
CA GLU A 6 9.30 0.35 -19.78
C GLU A 6 7.90 0.86 -19.50
N THR A 7 6.90 0.00 -19.66
CA THR A 7 5.51 0.35 -19.35
C THR A 7 5.34 0.60 -17.85
N LEU A 8 5.94 -0.23 -17.02
CA LEU A 8 5.88 -0.06 -15.57
C LEU A 8 6.50 1.28 -15.15
N LEU A 9 7.68 1.60 -15.69
CA LEU A 9 8.35 2.85 -15.35
C LEU A 9 7.50 4.06 -15.75
N LEU A 10 6.89 4.01 -16.93
CA LEU A 10 6.02 5.08 -17.40
C LEU A 10 4.79 5.22 -16.53
N ASP A 11 4.18 4.10 -16.14
CA ASP A 11 2.98 4.10 -15.30
C ASP A 11 3.28 4.61 -13.89
N VAL A 12 4.42 4.22 -13.32
CA VAL A 12 4.85 4.74 -12.02
C VAL A 12 5.07 6.24 -12.07
N LYS A 13 5.69 6.72 -13.16
CA LYS A 13 5.91 8.15 -13.37
C LYS A 13 4.58 8.91 -13.45
N LYS A 14 3.62 8.38 -14.18
CA LYS A 14 2.29 8.98 -14.29
C LYS A 14 1.58 9.02 -12.95
N LEU A 15 1.68 7.95 -12.18
CA LEU A 15 1.09 7.92 -10.85
C LEU A 15 1.75 8.96 -9.95
N GLY A 16 3.07 9.08 -10.00
CA GLY A 16 3.79 10.09 -9.23
C GLY A 16 3.37 11.52 -9.58
N GLU A 17 3.19 11.80 -10.87
CA GLU A 17 2.72 13.10 -11.31
C GLU A 17 1.30 13.40 -10.82
N ARG A 18 0.44 12.40 -10.87
CA ARG A 18 -0.94 12.52 -10.40
C ARG A 18 -1.01 12.76 -8.90
N VAL A 19 -0.23 12.01 -8.13
CA VAL A 19 -0.18 12.18 -6.68
C VAL A 19 0.37 13.57 -6.33
N SER A 20 1.40 14.02 -7.03
CA SER A 20 1.97 15.35 -6.83
C SER A 20 0.93 16.44 -7.10
N ALA A 21 0.14 16.30 -8.17
CA ALA A 21 -0.91 17.26 -8.51
C ALA A 21 -2.05 17.27 -7.49
N LEU A 22 -2.31 16.14 -6.84
CA LEU A 22 -3.44 16.00 -5.92
C LEU A 22 -3.03 16.00 -4.46
N LYS A 23 -1.77 16.25 -4.15
CA LYS A 23 -1.24 16.05 -2.81
C LYS A 23 -1.98 16.82 -1.72
N ASP A 24 -2.49 17.99 -2.03
CA ASP A 24 -3.22 18.79 -1.04
C ASP A 24 -4.62 18.23 -0.77
N SER A 25 -5.13 17.40 -1.68
CA SER A 25 -6.41 16.73 -1.54
C SER A 25 -6.25 15.33 -0.91
N ILE A 26 -5.04 14.78 -0.88
CA ILE A 26 -4.75 13.48 -0.27
C ILE A 26 -4.35 13.73 1.19
N ALA A 27 -5.31 14.16 1.99
CA ALA A 27 -5.05 14.64 3.34
C ALA A 27 -5.33 13.61 4.44
N THR A 28 -5.96 12.50 4.12
CA THR A 28 -6.33 11.47 5.09
C THR A 28 -5.68 10.14 4.74
N GLU A 29 -5.65 9.21 5.71
CA GLU A 29 -5.17 7.86 5.43
C GLU A 29 -6.05 7.16 4.40
N GLU A 30 -7.37 7.37 4.46
CA GLU A 30 -8.28 6.77 3.48
C GLU A 30 -8.02 7.29 2.07
N ALA A 31 -7.77 8.59 1.92
CA ALA A 31 -7.44 9.15 0.62
C ALA A 31 -6.09 8.62 0.12
N THR A 32 -5.14 8.41 1.02
CA THR A 32 -3.84 7.82 0.68
C THR A 32 -4.02 6.40 0.16
N LYS A 33 -4.85 5.60 0.80
CA LYS A 33 -5.14 4.24 0.35
C LYS A 33 -5.73 4.23 -1.06
N THR A 34 -6.74 5.05 -1.30
CA THR A 34 -7.48 5.05 -2.56
C THR A 34 -6.70 5.68 -3.71
N SER A 35 -5.96 6.74 -3.42
CA SER A 35 -5.32 7.54 -4.47
C SER A 35 -3.87 7.16 -4.74
N LEU A 36 -3.23 6.45 -3.81
CA LEU A 36 -1.82 6.07 -3.95
C LEU A 36 -1.59 4.57 -3.77
N ILE A 37 -1.99 4.01 -2.64
CA ILE A 37 -1.66 2.62 -2.29
C ILE A 37 -2.30 1.64 -3.29
N MET A 38 -3.61 1.72 -3.45
CA MET A 38 -4.32 0.81 -4.36
C MET A 38 -3.86 0.97 -5.81
N PRO A 39 -3.77 2.20 -6.37
CA PRO A 39 -3.27 2.34 -7.72
C PRO A 39 -1.85 1.83 -7.90
N PHE A 40 -0.97 2.02 -6.90
CA PHE A 40 0.40 1.55 -6.99
C PHE A 40 0.47 0.02 -7.10
N PHE A 41 -0.25 -0.69 -6.23
CA PHE A 41 -0.23 -2.15 -6.27
C PHE A 41 -0.96 -2.69 -7.50
N GLN A 42 -1.96 -1.96 -8.00
CA GLN A 42 -2.60 -2.31 -9.27
C GLN A 42 -1.59 -2.22 -10.42
N LEU A 43 -0.74 -1.21 -10.43
CA LEU A 43 0.33 -1.09 -11.43
C LEU A 43 1.28 -2.28 -11.39
N LEU A 44 1.55 -2.80 -10.19
CA LEU A 44 2.43 -3.94 -10.01
C LEU A 44 1.79 -5.27 -10.45
N GLY A 45 0.52 -5.24 -10.82
CA GLY A 45 -0.16 -6.42 -11.34
C GLY A 45 -1.05 -7.15 -10.34
N TYR A 46 -1.21 -6.62 -9.14
CA TYR A 46 -2.10 -7.23 -8.16
C TYR A 46 -3.55 -6.82 -8.42
N ASP A 47 -4.46 -7.75 -8.18
CA ASP A 47 -5.89 -7.45 -8.24
C ASP A 47 -6.31 -6.88 -6.89
N VAL A 48 -6.29 -5.56 -6.80
CA VAL A 48 -6.56 -4.86 -5.54
C VAL A 48 -8.03 -4.93 -5.10
N PHE A 49 -8.88 -5.43 -5.98
CA PHE A 49 -10.30 -5.62 -5.67
C PHE A 49 -10.64 -7.06 -5.28
N ASN A 50 -9.64 -7.94 -5.27
CA ASN A 50 -9.82 -9.33 -4.88
C ASN A 50 -9.25 -9.56 -3.48
N PRO A 51 -10.09 -9.75 -2.46
CA PRO A 51 -9.61 -9.90 -1.08
C PRO A 51 -8.82 -11.19 -0.83
N LEU A 52 -8.85 -12.14 -1.75
CA LEU A 52 -8.00 -13.33 -1.66
C LEU A 52 -6.54 -13.01 -2.01
N GLU A 53 -6.31 -11.90 -2.66
CA GLU A 53 -4.99 -11.48 -3.09
C GLU A 53 -4.54 -10.20 -2.37
N PHE A 54 -5.45 -9.24 -2.22
CA PHE A 54 -5.18 -7.94 -1.60
C PHE A 54 -6.25 -7.72 -0.53
N SER A 55 -5.93 -8.15 0.69
CA SER A 55 -6.92 -8.24 1.76
C SER A 55 -6.93 -6.98 2.63
N PRO A 56 -8.06 -6.25 2.68
CA PRO A 56 -8.15 -5.06 3.52
C PRO A 56 -8.35 -5.42 4.98
N GLU A 57 -7.91 -4.58 5.88
CA GLU A 57 -8.08 -4.71 7.33
C GLU A 57 -7.65 -6.10 7.83
N TYR A 58 -6.49 -6.53 7.38
CA TYR A 58 -5.97 -7.86 7.70
C TYR A 58 -5.45 -7.92 9.13
N ILE A 59 -5.81 -8.96 9.86
CA ILE A 59 -5.31 -9.17 11.21
C ILE A 59 -4.02 -9.99 11.14
N ALA A 60 -2.92 -9.36 11.49
CA ALA A 60 -1.61 -9.99 11.42
C ALA A 60 -1.43 -10.97 12.57
N ASP A 61 -0.99 -12.18 12.23
CA ASP A 61 -0.75 -13.25 13.20
C ASP A 61 0.72 -13.47 13.44
N VAL A 62 1.61 -12.72 12.77
CA VAL A 62 3.04 -12.95 12.81
C VAL A 62 3.80 -11.68 13.15
N GLY A 63 4.98 -11.85 13.69
CA GLY A 63 5.90 -10.77 13.95
C GLY A 63 5.44 -9.81 15.04
N ILE A 64 5.87 -8.59 14.92
CA ILE A 64 5.65 -7.56 15.94
C ILE A 64 4.20 -7.11 15.99
N LYS A 65 3.49 -7.25 14.87
CA LYS A 65 2.09 -6.81 14.75
C LYS A 65 1.09 -7.93 15.02
N LYS A 66 1.52 -9.00 15.65
CA LYS A 66 0.65 -10.13 15.93
C LYS A 66 -0.63 -9.70 16.64
N GLY A 67 -1.77 -10.08 16.07
CA GLY A 67 -3.09 -9.75 16.62
C GLY A 67 -3.56 -8.35 16.31
N GLU A 68 -2.74 -7.53 15.67
CA GLU A 68 -3.15 -6.19 15.28
C GLU A 68 -3.59 -6.13 13.82
N LYS A 69 -4.47 -5.18 13.54
CA LYS A 69 -5.00 -4.99 12.19
C LYS A 69 -4.06 -4.09 11.39
N VAL A 70 -3.74 -4.51 10.18
CA VAL A 70 -3.02 -3.66 9.22
C VAL A 70 -3.98 -3.27 8.10
N ASP A 71 -3.64 -2.22 7.36
CA ASP A 71 -4.55 -1.71 6.33
C ASP A 71 -4.78 -2.71 5.21
N TYR A 72 -3.71 -3.34 4.73
CA TYR A 72 -3.81 -4.37 3.69
C TYR A 72 -2.75 -5.43 3.87
N ALA A 73 -3.04 -6.62 3.37
CA ALA A 73 -2.05 -7.67 3.23
C ALA A 73 -2.12 -8.23 1.82
N ILE A 74 -0.97 -8.46 1.20
CA ILE A 74 -0.90 -9.21 -0.03
C ILE A 74 -0.71 -10.67 0.35
N LEU A 75 -1.59 -11.53 -0.15
CA LEU A 75 -1.63 -12.95 0.19
C LEU A 75 -1.20 -13.81 -0.98
N ASN A 76 -0.52 -14.90 -0.64
CA ASN A 76 -0.21 -15.95 -1.60
C ASN A 76 -0.59 -17.27 -0.95
N ASN A 77 -1.57 -17.96 -1.50
CA ASN A 77 -2.11 -19.21 -0.96
C ASN A 77 -2.51 -19.05 0.52
N ASN A 78 -3.22 -17.95 0.81
CA ASN A 78 -3.71 -17.58 2.14
C ASN A 78 -2.61 -17.18 3.13
N ASN A 79 -1.36 -17.11 2.69
CA ASN A 79 -0.26 -16.67 3.54
C ASN A 79 0.11 -15.23 3.23
N PRO A 80 0.21 -14.37 4.24
CA PRO A 80 0.62 -12.98 3.98
C PRO A 80 2.08 -12.91 3.59
N ILE A 81 2.35 -12.23 2.48
CA ILE A 81 3.72 -12.02 2.01
C ILE A 81 4.14 -10.57 2.14
N ILE A 82 3.18 -9.64 2.14
CA ILE A 82 3.45 -8.21 2.34
C ILE A 82 2.36 -7.65 3.23
N LEU A 83 2.75 -6.91 4.26
CA LEU A 83 1.81 -6.16 5.10
C LEU A 83 1.97 -4.69 4.79
N ILE A 84 0.86 -3.99 4.62
CA ILE A 84 0.85 -2.59 4.19
C ILE A 84 0.11 -1.74 5.21
N GLU A 85 0.78 -0.68 5.65
CA GLU A 85 0.19 0.30 6.56
C GLU A 85 0.25 1.67 5.88
N ALA A 86 -0.89 2.30 5.66
CA ALA A 86 -0.95 3.61 5.04
C ALA A 86 -0.77 4.70 6.09
N LYS A 87 -0.06 5.75 5.72
CA LYS A 87 0.08 6.95 6.54
C LYS A 87 -0.20 8.16 5.67
N SER A 88 -0.92 9.12 6.22
CA SER A 88 -1.17 10.38 5.53
C SER A 88 0.14 11.15 5.38
N ILE A 89 0.32 11.82 4.24
CA ILE A 89 1.48 12.70 4.07
C ILE A 89 1.44 13.90 5.01
N LYS A 90 0.30 14.16 5.62
CA LYS A 90 0.16 15.20 6.65
C LYS A 90 0.60 14.70 8.03
N SER A 91 0.86 13.41 8.18
CA SER A 91 1.31 12.84 9.45
C SER A 91 2.75 13.22 9.73
N ASP A 92 3.12 13.27 11.02
CA ASP A 92 4.50 13.47 11.43
C ASP A 92 5.26 12.15 11.25
N LEU A 93 6.01 12.04 10.17
CA LEU A 93 6.74 10.83 9.83
C LEU A 93 7.82 10.47 10.86
N LYS A 94 8.34 11.45 11.58
CA LYS A 94 9.34 11.19 12.61
C LYS A 94 8.77 10.34 13.74
N ASN A 95 7.51 10.56 14.07
CA ASN A 95 6.86 9.80 15.13
C ASN A 95 6.53 8.38 14.69
N HIS A 96 6.62 8.09 13.39
CA HIS A 96 6.26 6.80 12.83
C HIS A 96 7.45 6.01 12.27
N ASP A 97 8.66 6.54 12.39
CA ASP A 97 9.86 5.89 11.84
C ASP A 97 10.01 4.45 12.31
N SER A 98 9.87 4.21 13.60
CA SER A 98 10.02 2.86 14.14
C SER A 98 8.94 1.91 13.63
N GLN A 99 7.76 2.43 13.36
CA GLN A 99 6.67 1.63 12.79
C GLN A 99 6.94 1.25 11.35
N LEU A 100 7.48 2.18 10.56
CA LEU A 100 7.81 1.89 9.16
C LEU A 100 8.77 0.72 9.04
N PHE A 101 9.77 0.67 9.90
CA PHE A 101 10.74 -0.42 9.89
C PHE A 101 10.16 -1.76 10.37
N ARG A 102 9.08 -1.73 11.13
CA ARG A 102 8.44 -2.95 11.61
C ARG A 102 7.71 -3.72 10.53
N TYR A 103 7.31 -3.05 9.45
CA TYR A 103 6.54 -3.68 8.37
C TYR A 103 7.40 -4.23 7.25
N PHE A 104 8.67 -4.04 7.34
CA PHE A 104 9.63 -4.54 6.40
C PHE A 104 10.55 -5.55 7.05
#